data_eab01683b700b002e8312ad2a7900dac
#
_entry.id   eab01683b700b002e8312ad2a7900dac
#
_cell.length_a   1.000
_cell.length_b   1.000
_cell.length_c   1.000
_cell.angle_alpha   90.00
_cell.angle_beta   90.00
_cell.angle_gamma   90.00
#
_symmetry.space_group_name_H-M   'P 1'
#
loop_
_entity.id
_entity.type
_entity.pdbx_description
1 polymer ?
#
loop_
_entity_poly.entity_id
_entity_poly.type
_entity_poly.pdbx_seq_one_letter_code
_entity_poly.pdbx_strand_id
1 'polypeptide(L)'
;MNASARRSIMHATAQELALREEICHVGRRLYQRGLIAAGDGNISARLADNTILITPAGLCKGELAPDDLAVIDLEGQLLRAAPGRRQSSEQLLHLHVYRRRPDIHACVHAHPPTAVALTLVGVSMAEPLLPEAMLALGPVPTAPYARTGTAEMGHAIDALVADHDALLLSHHGGLTLAATPTAAYFLMEQIEHCARILHAAHALGAPRHLPLERLAELVALRQQIKARAYP
;
A
#
# COMPACT_ATOMS: atom_id res chain seq x y z
N MET A 1 -15.35 -16.91 -21.94
CA MET A 1 -13.90 -16.54 -21.83
C MET A 1 -13.34 -16.38 -23.24
N ASN A 2 -12.90 -15.18 -23.57
CA ASN A 2 -12.46 -14.82 -24.93
C ASN A 2 -11.06 -15.38 -25.18
N ALA A 3 -10.79 -15.97 -26.37
CA ALA A 3 -9.51 -16.60 -26.75
C ALA A 3 -8.29 -15.67 -26.62
N SER A 4 -8.49 -14.35 -26.72
CA SER A 4 -7.44 -13.33 -26.58
C SER A 4 -6.98 -13.14 -25.12
N ALA A 5 -7.87 -13.27 -24.14
CA ALA A 5 -7.51 -13.21 -22.72
C ALA A 5 -6.63 -14.42 -22.31
N ARG A 6 -6.89 -15.60 -22.91
CA ARG A 6 -6.05 -16.78 -22.69
C ARG A 6 -4.61 -16.62 -23.19
N ARG A 7 -4.34 -15.79 -24.20
CA ARG A 7 -2.97 -15.56 -24.69
C ARG A 7 -2.10 -14.73 -23.73
N SER A 8 -2.70 -13.84 -22.91
CA SER A 8 -1.94 -13.01 -21.97
C SER A 8 -1.33 -13.82 -20.80
N ILE A 9 -1.94 -14.95 -20.43
CA ILE A 9 -1.49 -15.81 -19.31
C ILE A 9 -0.71 -17.03 -19.81
N MET A 10 -0.72 -17.36 -21.09
CA MET A 10 -0.07 -18.58 -21.63
C MET A 10 1.43 -18.71 -21.32
N HIS A 11 2.07 -17.66 -20.76
CA HIS A 11 3.47 -17.66 -20.34
C HIS A 11 3.66 -17.23 -18.88
N ALA A 12 2.57 -17.10 -18.09
CA ALA A 12 2.68 -16.75 -16.67
C ALA A 12 3.26 -17.91 -15.87
N THR A 13 4.23 -17.63 -15.01
CA THR A 13 4.78 -18.62 -14.08
C THR A 13 3.76 -18.97 -12.99
N ALA A 14 3.94 -20.13 -12.32
CA ALA A 14 3.11 -20.48 -11.17
C ALA A 14 3.11 -19.40 -10.08
N GLN A 15 4.27 -18.75 -9.85
CA GLN A 15 4.39 -17.64 -8.92
C GLN A 15 3.56 -16.42 -9.38
N GLU A 16 3.60 -16.04 -10.65
CA GLU A 16 2.79 -14.94 -11.17
C GLU A 16 1.30 -15.24 -11.01
N LEU A 17 0.85 -16.45 -11.31
CA LEU A 17 -0.55 -16.84 -11.15
C LEU A 17 -1.02 -16.71 -9.69
N ALA A 18 -0.22 -17.20 -8.74
CA ALA A 18 -0.51 -17.05 -7.30
C ALA A 18 -0.59 -15.59 -6.88
N LEU A 19 0.33 -14.73 -7.33
CA LEU A 19 0.31 -13.30 -7.03
C LEU A 19 -0.91 -12.59 -7.64
N ARG A 20 -1.35 -12.99 -8.84
CA ARG A 20 -2.57 -12.45 -9.46
C ARG A 20 -3.81 -12.74 -8.61
N GLU A 21 -3.96 -13.96 -8.12
CA GLU A 21 -5.05 -14.34 -7.23
C GLU A 21 -4.96 -13.60 -5.88
N GLU A 22 -3.77 -13.48 -5.30
CA GLU A 22 -3.54 -12.76 -4.06
C GLU A 22 -3.91 -11.28 -4.19
N ILE A 23 -3.49 -10.58 -5.25
CA ILE A 23 -3.85 -9.19 -5.51
C ILE A 23 -5.37 -9.02 -5.64
N CYS A 24 -6.06 -9.93 -6.36
CA CYS A 24 -7.52 -9.92 -6.46
C CYS A 24 -8.19 -10.15 -5.10
N HIS A 25 -7.65 -11.04 -4.28
CA HIS A 25 -8.13 -11.27 -2.92
C HIS A 25 -7.97 -10.02 -2.05
N VAL A 26 -6.80 -9.38 -2.08
CA VAL A 26 -6.54 -8.11 -1.37
C VAL A 26 -7.48 -7.00 -1.85
N GLY A 27 -7.70 -6.87 -3.17
CA GLY A 27 -8.64 -5.91 -3.73
C GLY A 27 -10.06 -6.07 -3.18
N ARG A 28 -10.55 -7.32 -3.11
CA ARG A 28 -11.87 -7.62 -2.49
C ARG A 28 -11.92 -7.22 -1.02
N ARG A 29 -10.87 -7.51 -0.24
CA ARG A 29 -10.81 -7.13 1.18
C ARG A 29 -10.79 -5.63 1.37
N LEU A 30 -9.99 -4.88 0.61
CA LEU A 30 -9.97 -3.41 0.65
C LEU A 30 -11.36 -2.83 0.39
N TYR A 31 -12.06 -3.32 -0.63
CA TYR A 31 -13.41 -2.88 -0.98
C TYR A 31 -14.42 -3.23 0.12
N GLN A 32 -14.43 -4.47 0.60
CA GLN A 32 -15.35 -4.93 1.66
C GLN A 32 -15.15 -4.20 2.98
N ARG A 33 -13.93 -3.78 3.29
CA ARG A 33 -13.59 -3.00 4.49
C ARG A 33 -13.87 -1.49 4.32
N GLY A 34 -14.26 -1.05 3.12
CA GLY A 34 -14.49 0.37 2.83
C GLY A 34 -13.19 1.20 2.85
N LEU A 35 -12.06 0.58 2.55
CA LEU A 35 -10.77 1.27 2.44
C LEU A 35 -10.53 1.84 1.05
N ILE A 36 -11.37 1.47 0.08
CA ILE A 36 -11.44 2.00 -1.28
C ILE A 36 -12.89 2.11 -1.71
N ALA A 37 -13.18 3.01 -2.65
CA ALA A 37 -14.48 3.16 -3.30
C ALA A 37 -14.33 3.08 -4.83
N ALA A 38 -15.33 2.53 -5.51
CA ALA A 38 -15.38 2.47 -6.98
C ALA A 38 -14.05 1.99 -7.60
N GLY A 39 -13.42 2.82 -8.43
CA GLY A 39 -12.15 2.54 -9.10
C GLY A 39 -10.89 2.93 -8.33
N ASP A 40 -11.02 3.41 -7.09
CA ASP A 40 -9.92 3.92 -6.29
C ASP A 40 -8.92 2.84 -5.85
N GLY A 41 -7.76 3.31 -5.40
CA GLY A 41 -6.68 2.48 -4.91
C GLY A 41 -6.00 1.65 -5.99
N ASN A 42 -4.88 1.08 -5.65
CA ASN A 42 -4.11 0.18 -6.52
C ASN A 42 -3.19 -0.72 -5.70
N ILE A 43 -2.91 -1.88 -6.27
CA ILE A 43 -2.10 -2.92 -5.64
C ILE A 43 -1.09 -3.39 -6.68
N SER A 44 0.15 -3.61 -6.25
CA SER A 44 1.18 -4.17 -7.12
C SER A 44 2.07 -5.17 -6.40
N ALA A 45 2.72 -6.04 -7.17
CA ALA A 45 3.73 -6.96 -6.68
C ALA A 45 4.89 -7.07 -7.69
N ARG A 46 6.12 -7.22 -7.17
CA ARG A 46 7.32 -7.48 -7.95
C ARG A 46 7.39 -8.95 -8.32
N LEU A 47 7.62 -9.25 -9.59
CA LEU A 47 7.86 -10.59 -10.11
C LEU A 47 9.36 -10.96 -10.03
N ALA A 48 9.66 -12.25 -10.19
CA ALA A 48 11.03 -12.75 -10.11
C ALA A 48 11.98 -12.18 -11.16
N ASP A 49 11.46 -11.79 -12.33
CA ASP A 49 12.20 -11.13 -13.41
C ASP A 49 12.33 -9.60 -13.23
N ASN A 50 11.97 -9.10 -12.03
CA ASN A 50 11.97 -7.70 -11.67
C ASN A 50 10.95 -6.82 -12.42
N THR A 51 10.01 -7.43 -13.15
CA THR A 51 8.83 -6.72 -13.66
C THR A 51 7.78 -6.55 -12.56
N ILE A 52 6.79 -5.68 -12.78
CA ILE A 52 5.78 -5.34 -11.78
C ILE A 52 4.40 -5.75 -12.27
N LEU A 53 3.76 -6.62 -11.51
CA LEU A 53 2.34 -6.93 -11.66
C LEU A 53 1.52 -5.85 -10.94
N ILE A 54 0.55 -5.23 -11.63
CA ILE A 54 -0.22 -4.10 -11.08
C ILE A 54 -1.69 -4.16 -11.50
N THR A 55 -2.56 -3.65 -10.62
CA THR A 55 -3.99 -3.51 -10.92
C THR A 55 -4.22 -2.51 -12.05
N PRO A 56 -5.24 -2.73 -12.91
CA PRO A 56 -5.56 -1.85 -14.02
C PRO A 56 -6.24 -0.55 -13.55
N ALA A 57 -6.16 0.47 -14.40
CA ALA A 57 -6.92 1.70 -14.24
C ALA A 57 -8.42 1.47 -14.48
N GLY A 58 -9.27 2.21 -13.77
CA GLY A 58 -10.70 2.35 -14.02
C GLY A 58 -11.57 1.15 -13.63
N LEU A 59 -11.01 0.10 -13.00
CA LEU A 59 -11.79 -1.03 -12.50
C LEU A 59 -11.93 -1.00 -10.97
N CYS A 60 -13.09 -1.45 -10.48
CA CYS A 60 -13.31 -1.72 -9.07
C CYS A 60 -12.39 -2.86 -8.59
N LYS A 61 -11.54 -2.60 -7.59
CA LYS A 61 -10.61 -3.61 -7.08
C LYS A 61 -11.30 -4.74 -6.34
N GLY A 62 -12.54 -4.53 -5.91
CA GLY A 62 -13.40 -5.57 -5.34
C GLY A 62 -13.89 -6.62 -6.34
N GLU A 63 -13.84 -6.34 -7.65
CA GLU A 63 -14.39 -7.15 -8.72
C GLU A 63 -13.33 -7.66 -9.72
N LEU A 64 -12.04 -7.44 -9.44
CA LEU A 64 -10.96 -7.85 -10.33
C LEU A 64 -10.91 -9.38 -10.50
N ALA A 65 -10.69 -9.80 -11.74
CA ALA A 65 -10.24 -11.13 -12.09
C ALA A 65 -8.71 -11.15 -12.30
N PRO A 66 -8.02 -12.29 -12.10
CA PRO A 66 -6.58 -12.40 -12.29
C PRO A 66 -6.09 -11.92 -13.68
N ASP A 67 -6.91 -12.11 -14.72
CA ASP A 67 -6.62 -11.73 -16.09
C ASP A 67 -6.67 -10.21 -16.33
N ASP A 68 -7.31 -9.44 -15.45
CA ASP A 68 -7.39 -7.98 -15.58
C ASP A 68 -6.07 -7.28 -15.26
N LEU A 69 -5.17 -7.96 -14.51
CA LEU A 69 -3.93 -7.36 -14.05
C LEU A 69 -2.93 -7.16 -15.19
N ALA A 70 -2.23 -6.02 -15.14
CA ALA A 70 -1.19 -5.67 -16.10
C ALA A 70 0.21 -5.99 -15.56
N VAL A 71 1.15 -6.24 -16.46
CA VAL A 71 2.59 -6.34 -16.15
C VAL A 71 3.30 -5.17 -16.84
N ILE A 72 4.11 -4.46 -16.07
CA ILE A 72 4.93 -3.33 -16.53
C ILE A 72 6.40 -3.54 -16.16
N ASP A 73 7.30 -2.87 -16.85
CA ASP A 73 8.70 -2.78 -16.39
C ASP A 73 8.88 -1.68 -15.33
N LEU A 74 10.10 -1.53 -14.82
CA LEU A 74 10.41 -0.49 -13.83
C LEU A 74 10.40 0.93 -14.44
N GLU A 75 10.41 1.09 -15.76
CA GLU A 75 10.25 2.34 -16.50
C GLU A 75 8.78 2.73 -16.68
N GLY A 76 7.84 1.79 -16.36
CA GLY A 76 6.40 2.00 -16.47
C GLY A 76 5.84 1.63 -17.84
N GLN A 77 6.63 0.96 -18.69
CA GLN A 77 6.19 0.47 -19.98
C GLN A 77 5.27 -0.74 -19.80
N LEU A 78 4.14 -0.73 -20.49
CA LEU A 78 3.21 -1.85 -20.48
C LEU A 78 3.80 -3.03 -21.28
N LEU A 79 4.10 -4.12 -20.60
CA LEU A 79 4.63 -5.34 -21.21
C LEU A 79 3.50 -6.33 -21.58
N ARG A 80 2.53 -6.53 -20.64
CA ARG A 80 1.40 -7.46 -20.84
C ARG A 80 0.14 -6.93 -20.15
N ALA A 81 -0.99 -7.00 -20.84
CA ALA A 81 -2.31 -6.75 -20.29
C ALA A 81 -3.39 -7.45 -21.14
N ALA A 82 -4.57 -7.67 -20.58
CA ALA A 82 -5.73 -8.07 -21.36
C ALA A 82 -6.16 -6.95 -22.33
N PRO A 83 -6.80 -7.28 -23.46
CA PRO A 83 -7.27 -6.28 -24.43
C PRO A 83 -8.12 -5.19 -23.79
N GLY A 84 -7.79 -3.92 -24.06
CA GLY A 84 -8.47 -2.76 -23.52
C GLY A 84 -8.08 -2.42 -22.07
N ARG A 85 -7.21 -3.18 -21.41
CA ARG A 85 -6.68 -2.87 -20.08
C ARG A 85 -5.41 -2.03 -20.19
N ARG A 86 -5.26 -1.11 -19.24
CA ARG A 86 -4.05 -0.30 -19.04
C ARG A 86 -3.69 -0.34 -17.57
N GLN A 87 -2.42 -0.21 -17.26
CA GLN A 87 -1.91 -0.10 -15.90
C GLN A 87 -2.53 1.07 -15.14
N SER A 88 -2.50 1.01 -13.81
CA SER A 88 -2.96 2.11 -12.94
C SER A 88 -2.33 3.45 -13.34
N SER A 89 -3.12 4.53 -13.30
CA SER A 89 -2.63 5.90 -13.48
C SER A 89 -1.63 6.33 -12.41
N GLU A 90 -1.62 5.67 -11.25
CA GLU A 90 -0.73 5.94 -10.12
C GLU A 90 0.47 4.99 -10.05
N GLN A 91 0.75 4.26 -11.13
CA GLN A 91 1.92 3.38 -11.22
C GLN A 91 3.24 4.06 -10.83
N LEU A 92 3.37 5.37 -11.10
CA LEU A 92 4.60 6.12 -10.80
C LEU A 92 4.94 6.13 -9.31
N LEU A 93 3.93 6.16 -8.44
CA LEU A 93 4.09 6.05 -6.99
C LEU A 93 4.71 4.70 -6.61
N HIS A 94 4.15 3.59 -7.13
CA HIS A 94 4.66 2.24 -6.87
C HIS A 94 6.06 2.01 -7.45
N LEU A 95 6.29 2.47 -8.69
CA LEU A 95 7.60 2.37 -9.34
C LEU A 95 8.68 3.14 -8.59
N HIS A 96 8.34 4.32 -8.03
CA HIS A 96 9.26 5.07 -7.17
C HIS A 96 9.67 4.25 -5.95
N VAL A 97 8.72 3.61 -5.26
CA VAL A 97 9.00 2.70 -4.15
C VAL A 97 9.94 1.57 -4.58
N TYR A 98 9.61 0.85 -5.65
CA TYR A 98 10.41 -0.30 -6.08
C TYR A 98 11.85 0.07 -6.50
N ARG A 99 12.06 1.27 -7.01
CA ARG A 99 13.41 1.77 -7.32
C ARG A 99 14.20 2.14 -6.08
N ARG A 100 13.54 2.69 -5.05
CA ARG A 100 14.17 3.14 -3.80
C ARG A 100 14.36 2.00 -2.80
N ARG A 101 13.49 1.01 -2.84
CA ARG A 101 13.39 -0.11 -1.88
C ARG A 101 13.41 -1.46 -2.63
N PRO A 102 14.58 -1.97 -3.01
CA PRO A 102 14.67 -3.27 -3.70
C PRO A 102 14.24 -4.46 -2.81
N ASP A 103 14.21 -4.28 -1.49
CA ASP A 103 13.69 -5.22 -0.50
C ASP A 103 12.16 -5.32 -0.48
N ILE A 104 11.45 -4.36 -1.07
CA ILE A 104 9.99 -4.36 -1.12
C ILE A 104 9.50 -5.15 -2.35
N HIS A 105 8.57 -6.08 -2.11
CA HIS A 105 7.98 -6.91 -3.15
C HIS A 105 6.49 -6.63 -3.40
N ALA A 106 5.82 -5.87 -2.52
CA ALA A 106 4.42 -5.50 -2.72
C ALA A 106 4.11 -4.11 -2.18
N CYS A 107 3.22 -3.39 -2.89
CA CYS A 107 2.70 -2.10 -2.49
C CYS A 107 1.16 -2.12 -2.54
N VAL A 108 0.53 -1.53 -1.51
CA VAL A 108 -0.91 -1.26 -1.48
C VAL A 108 -1.11 0.23 -1.27
N HIS A 109 -1.82 0.86 -2.20
CA HIS A 109 -2.34 2.21 -2.06
C HIS A 109 -3.86 2.14 -1.95
N ALA A 110 -4.41 2.81 -0.93
CA ALA A 110 -5.84 2.86 -0.65
C ALA A 110 -6.23 4.20 -0.01
N HIS A 111 -7.53 4.44 0.15
CA HIS A 111 -8.07 5.67 0.71
C HIS A 111 -8.82 5.39 2.03
N PRO A 112 -8.12 4.96 3.10
CA PRO A 112 -8.74 4.65 4.39
C PRO A 112 -9.41 5.91 4.97
N PRO A 113 -10.77 5.92 5.14
CA PRO A 113 -11.50 7.17 5.30
C PRO A 113 -11.13 7.97 6.54
N THR A 114 -10.92 7.29 7.68
CA THR A 114 -10.58 7.98 8.93
C THR A 114 -9.15 8.50 8.88
N ALA A 115 -8.21 7.71 8.36
CA ALA A 115 -6.83 8.16 8.23
C ALA A 115 -6.70 9.35 7.25
N VAL A 116 -7.44 9.33 6.13
CA VAL A 116 -7.50 10.47 5.22
C VAL A 116 -8.07 11.71 5.93
N ALA A 117 -9.18 11.55 6.68
CA ALA A 117 -9.77 12.66 7.44
C ALA A 117 -8.78 13.29 8.44
N LEU A 118 -7.93 12.49 9.09
CA LEU A 118 -6.88 13.02 9.97
C LEU A 118 -5.89 13.90 9.19
N THR A 119 -5.54 13.55 7.96
CA THR A 119 -4.64 14.38 7.13
C THR A 119 -5.27 15.72 6.77
N LEU A 120 -6.61 15.79 6.61
CA LEU A 120 -7.32 17.04 6.27
C LEU A 120 -7.31 18.06 7.40
N VAL A 121 -7.21 17.58 8.65
CA VAL A 121 -7.20 18.42 9.85
C VAL A 121 -5.81 18.51 10.50
N GLY A 122 -4.78 17.96 9.85
CA GLY A 122 -3.38 18.04 10.30
C GLY A 122 -3.05 17.20 11.53
N VAL A 123 -3.87 16.18 11.86
CA VAL A 123 -3.59 15.25 12.96
C VAL A 123 -2.58 14.21 12.51
N SER A 124 -1.45 14.15 13.20
CA SER A 124 -0.34 13.25 12.88
C SER A 124 -0.57 11.83 13.40
N MET A 125 -0.14 10.83 12.62
CA MET A 125 0.02 9.44 13.05
C MET A 125 1.51 9.03 13.15
N ALA A 126 2.43 10.00 13.06
CA ALA A 126 3.87 9.73 13.18
C ALA A 126 4.28 9.35 14.62
N GLU A 127 3.49 9.74 15.61
CA GLU A 127 3.69 9.39 17.01
C GLU A 127 2.70 8.29 17.40
N PRO A 128 3.09 7.01 17.41
CA PRO A 128 2.17 5.92 17.74
C PRO A 128 1.75 5.99 19.20
N LEU A 129 0.42 6.04 19.44
CA LEU A 129 -0.19 6.05 20.77
C LEU A 129 -0.50 4.65 21.29
N LEU A 130 -0.46 3.65 20.44
CA LEU A 130 -0.80 2.26 20.72
C LEU A 130 0.44 1.36 20.58
N PRO A 131 0.71 0.45 21.54
CA PRO A 131 1.82 -0.49 21.43
C PRO A 131 1.76 -1.35 20.16
N GLU A 132 0.57 -1.82 19.79
CA GLU A 132 0.34 -2.63 18.58
C GLU A 132 0.65 -1.85 17.30
N ALA A 133 0.28 -0.56 17.27
CA ALA A 133 0.60 0.32 16.14
C ALA A 133 2.12 0.50 16.01
N MET A 134 2.81 0.69 17.15
CA MET A 134 4.27 0.82 17.16
C MET A 134 4.95 -0.44 16.65
N LEU A 135 4.49 -1.62 17.07
CA LEU A 135 5.10 -2.89 16.67
C LEU A 135 4.86 -3.21 15.20
N ALA A 136 3.65 -3.01 14.70
CA ALA A 136 3.30 -3.37 13.34
C ALA A 136 3.67 -2.28 12.32
N LEU A 137 3.19 -1.05 12.53
CA LEU A 137 3.38 0.07 11.61
C LEU A 137 4.69 0.82 11.87
N GLY A 138 5.04 1.03 13.15
CA GLY A 138 5.97 2.07 13.56
C GLY A 138 5.35 3.45 13.39
N PRO A 139 6.17 4.52 13.31
CA PRO A 139 5.69 5.84 12.92
C PRO A 139 5.05 5.81 11.53
N VAL A 140 3.91 6.48 11.37
CA VAL A 140 3.22 6.63 10.08
C VAL A 140 3.25 8.11 9.68
N PRO A 141 4.31 8.58 9.02
CA PRO A 141 4.41 9.98 8.62
C PRO A 141 3.45 10.30 7.48
N THR A 142 3.07 11.59 7.39
CA THR A 142 2.25 12.11 6.30
C THR A 142 3.15 12.84 5.31
N ALA A 143 3.21 12.35 4.07
CA ALA A 143 3.87 13.05 2.97
C ALA A 143 3.10 14.32 2.60
N PRO A 144 3.77 15.38 2.15
CA PRO A 144 3.13 16.60 1.69
C PRO A 144 2.21 16.30 0.49
N TYR A 145 1.24 17.20 0.27
CA TYR A 145 0.36 17.10 -0.89
C TYR A 145 1.16 17.08 -2.19
N ALA A 146 0.80 16.17 -3.07
CA ALA A 146 1.31 16.08 -4.43
C ALA A 146 0.18 15.70 -5.39
N ARG A 147 0.27 16.17 -6.63
CA ARG A 147 -0.73 15.87 -7.65
C ARG A 147 -0.70 14.39 -8.01
N THR A 148 -1.86 13.73 -7.88
CA THR A 148 -2.04 12.30 -8.18
C THR A 148 -1.71 11.96 -9.63
N GLY A 149 -1.17 10.75 -9.87
CA GLY A 149 -0.81 10.28 -11.21
C GLY A 149 0.40 10.98 -11.85
N THR A 150 1.16 11.76 -11.08
CA THR A 150 2.36 12.47 -11.57
C THR A 150 3.62 12.05 -10.82
N ALA A 151 4.79 12.44 -11.33
CA ALA A 151 6.08 12.19 -10.67
C ALA A 151 6.21 12.93 -9.32
N GLU A 152 5.41 13.97 -9.08
CA GLU A 152 5.39 14.69 -7.80
C GLU A 152 5.11 13.76 -6.62
N MET A 153 4.23 12.74 -6.80
CA MET A 153 3.94 11.75 -5.77
C MET A 153 5.19 11.01 -5.30
N GLY A 154 6.05 10.60 -6.23
CA GLY A 154 7.33 9.97 -5.91
C GLY A 154 8.26 10.89 -5.14
N HIS A 155 8.38 12.15 -5.58
CA HIS A 155 9.21 13.14 -4.90
C HIS A 155 8.69 13.46 -3.49
N ALA A 156 7.36 13.54 -3.30
CA ALA A 156 6.77 13.81 -1.99
C ALA A 156 7.07 12.74 -0.94
N ILE A 157 7.21 11.47 -1.35
CA ILE A 157 7.51 10.36 -0.45
C ILE A 157 9.02 10.03 -0.34
N ASP A 158 9.88 10.64 -1.16
CA ASP A 158 11.28 10.21 -1.33
C ASP A 158 12.07 10.16 -0.01
N ALA A 159 11.92 11.19 0.83
CA ALA A 159 12.59 11.26 2.13
C ALA A 159 12.00 10.29 3.17
N LEU A 160 10.76 9.82 2.97
CA LEU A 160 10.04 8.99 3.94
C LEU A 160 10.13 7.51 3.62
N VAL A 161 10.12 7.16 2.32
CA VAL A 161 10.02 5.77 1.87
C VAL A 161 11.23 4.93 2.24
N ALA A 162 12.38 5.56 2.50
CA ALA A 162 13.60 4.85 2.87
C ALA A 162 13.46 4.12 4.23
N ASP A 163 12.77 4.75 5.19
CA ASP A 163 12.73 4.28 6.59
C ASP A 163 11.35 3.79 7.03
N HIS A 164 10.30 4.01 6.21
CA HIS A 164 8.92 3.72 6.59
C HIS A 164 8.25 2.76 5.60
N ASP A 165 7.55 1.75 6.15
CA ASP A 165 6.76 0.79 5.37
C ASP A 165 5.27 1.18 5.31
N ALA A 166 4.89 2.26 6.01
CA ALA A 166 3.53 2.79 6.07
C ALA A 166 3.58 4.32 6.04
N LEU A 167 2.90 4.93 5.09
CA LEU A 167 2.87 6.38 4.87
C LEU A 167 1.43 6.84 4.68
N LEU A 168 1.10 8.04 5.13
CA LEU A 168 -0.08 8.78 4.67
C LEU A 168 0.32 9.78 3.58
N LEU A 169 -0.58 10.01 2.65
CA LEU A 169 -0.46 10.98 1.58
C LEU A 169 -1.48 12.09 1.87
N SER A 170 -1.02 13.31 2.13
CA SER A 170 -1.87 14.44 2.51
C SER A 170 -3.01 14.64 1.52
N HIS A 171 -4.26 14.74 2.03
CA HIS A 171 -5.48 14.94 1.24
C HIS A 171 -5.77 13.82 0.21
N HIS A 172 -5.19 12.62 0.37
CA HIS A 172 -5.31 11.58 -0.65
C HIS A 172 -5.56 10.20 -0.06
N GLY A 173 -4.58 9.58 0.57
CA GLY A 173 -4.71 8.20 1.00
C GLY A 173 -3.57 7.70 1.86
N GLY A 174 -3.39 6.37 1.86
CA GLY A 174 -2.28 5.68 2.48
C GLY A 174 -1.49 4.84 1.46
N LEU A 175 -0.23 4.63 1.74
CA LEU A 175 0.67 3.74 1.01
C LEU A 175 1.34 2.79 1.99
N THR A 176 1.28 1.50 1.72
CA THR A 176 1.92 0.47 2.55
C THR A 176 2.76 -0.49 1.72
N LEU A 177 3.88 -0.90 2.29
CA LEU A 177 4.98 -1.61 1.63
C LEU A 177 5.29 -2.88 2.40
N ALA A 178 5.42 -4.01 1.71
CA ALA A 178 5.76 -5.29 2.36
C ALA A 178 6.35 -6.31 1.38
N ALA A 179 6.65 -7.51 1.90
CA ALA A 179 7.09 -8.64 1.10
C ALA A 179 5.97 -9.29 0.26
N THR A 180 4.71 -9.15 0.67
CA THR A 180 3.56 -9.73 -0.04
C THR A 180 2.38 -8.76 -0.08
N PRO A 181 1.47 -8.86 -1.07
CA PRO A 181 0.25 -8.05 -1.12
C PRO A 181 -0.60 -8.15 0.14
N THR A 182 -0.74 -9.36 0.71
CA THR A 182 -1.49 -9.59 1.95
C THR A 182 -0.85 -8.89 3.14
N ALA A 183 0.47 -8.93 3.27
CA ALA A 183 1.17 -8.23 4.34
C ALA A 183 1.03 -6.71 4.22
N ALA A 184 1.16 -6.15 3.01
CA ALA A 184 0.92 -4.73 2.77
C ALA A 184 -0.53 -4.32 3.08
N TYR A 185 -1.51 -5.17 2.73
CA TYR A 185 -2.92 -4.96 3.09
C TYR A 185 -3.12 -4.91 4.60
N PHE A 186 -2.51 -5.81 5.38
CA PHE A 186 -2.65 -5.79 6.85
C PHE A 186 -2.12 -4.49 7.46
N LEU A 187 -1.03 -3.93 6.93
CA LEU A 187 -0.55 -2.62 7.35
C LEU A 187 -1.60 -1.52 7.04
N MET A 188 -2.23 -1.56 5.87
CA MET A 188 -3.27 -0.61 5.49
C MET A 188 -4.51 -0.72 6.38
N GLU A 189 -4.95 -1.94 6.70
CA GLU A 189 -6.06 -2.19 7.63
C GLU A 189 -5.74 -1.64 9.02
N GLN A 190 -4.49 -1.82 9.48
CA GLN A 190 -4.05 -1.26 10.77
C GLN A 190 -3.96 0.27 10.77
N ILE A 191 -3.54 0.92 9.69
CA ILE A 191 -3.58 2.38 9.58
C ILE A 191 -5.00 2.88 9.87
N GLU A 192 -6.00 2.34 9.19
CA GLU A 192 -7.39 2.77 9.40
C GLU A 192 -7.90 2.43 10.80
N HIS A 193 -7.55 1.27 11.34
CA HIS A 193 -7.94 0.89 12.71
C HIS A 193 -7.37 1.88 13.75
N CYS A 194 -6.08 2.18 13.67
CA CYS A 194 -5.42 3.15 14.55
C CYS A 194 -5.98 4.56 14.38
N ALA A 195 -6.26 4.97 13.13
CA ALA A 195 -6.88 6.27 12.84
C ALA A 195 -8.27 6.41 13.47
N ARG A 196 -9.10 5.35 13.43
CA ARG A 196 -10.41 5.32 14.10
C ARG A 196 -10.29 5.45 15.61
N ILE A 197 -9.33 4.76 16.23
CA ILE A 197 -9.08 4.88 17.66
C ILE A 197 -8.62 6.29 18.01
N LEU A 198 -7.69 6.85 17.25
CA LEU A 198 -7.18 8.20 17.45
C LEU A 198 -8.29 9.25 17.30
N HIS A 199 -9.12 9.12 16.27
CA HIS A 199 -10.30 9.98 16.08
C HIS A 199 -11.26 9.90 17.29
N ALA A 200 -11.60 8.70 17.75
CA ALA A 200 -12.46 8.52 18.92
C ALA A 200 -11.83 9.09 20.20
N ALA A 201 -10.51 8.93 20.38
CA ALA A 201 -9.80 9.49 21.52
C ALA A 201 -9.85 11.02 21.53
N HIS A 202 -9.66 11.67 20.37
CA HIS A 202 -9.79 13.13 20.25
C HIS A 202 -11.21 13.62 20.54
N ALA A 203 -12.24 12.86 20.20
CA ALA A 203 -13.63 13.19 20.53
C ALA A 203 -13.91 13.09 22.05
N LEU A 204 -13.16 12.26 22.77
CA LEU A 204 -13.28 12.07 24.22
C LEU A 204 -12.37 13.01 25.03
N GLY A 205 -11.35 13.60 24.40
CA GLY A 205 -10.40 14.49 25.03
C GLY A 205 -9.05 14.49 24.33
N ALA A 206 -8.00 14.95 25.04
CA ALA A 206 -6.63 14.92 24.52
C ALA A 206 -6.03 13.51 24.68
N PRO A 207 -5.56 12.86 23.59
CA PRO A 207 -4.85 11.59 23.71
C PRO A 207 -3.59 11.73 24.56
N ARG A 208 -3.27 10.69 25.33
CA ARG A 208 -2.06 10.63 26.15
C ARG A 208 -1.02 9.78 25.43
N HIS A 209 0.20 10.28 25.33
CA HIS A 209 1.33 9.53 24.78
C HIS A 209 1.78 8.42 25.75
N LEU A 210 2.36 7.38 25.19
CA LEU A 210 3.09 6.38 25.96
C LEU A 210 4.32 7.04 26.65
N PRO A 211 4.72 6.56 27.86
CA PRO A 211 5.97 6.99 28.45
C PRO A 211 7.16 6.71 27.50
N LEU A 212 8.11 7.65 27.43
CA LEU A 212 9.25 7.57 26.51
C LEU A 212 10.06 6.28 26.67
N GLU A 213 10.23 5.80 27.92
CA GLU A 213 10.93 4.56 28.20
C GLU A 213 10.22 3.36 27.54
N ARG A 214 8.90 3.31 27.61
CA ARG A 214 8.08 2.25 26.99
C ARG A 214 8.12 2.32 25.48
N LEU A 215 8.14 3.52 24.93
CA LEU A 215 8.27 3.71 23.50
C LEU A 215 9.62 3.17 22.99
N ALA A 216 10.72 3.43 23.71
CA ALA A 216 12.04 2.91 23.35
C ALA A 216 12.09 1.36 23.37
N GLU A 217 11.45 0.73 24.38
CA GLU A 217 11.33 -0.74 24.45
C GLU A 217 10.59 -1.30 23.23
N LEU A 218 9.48 -0.66 22.81
CA LEU A 218 8.69 -1.09 21.64
C LEU A 218 9.46 -0.90 20.32
N VAL A 219 10.22 0.18 20.18
CA VAL A 219 11.12 0.38 19.02
C VAL A 219 12.12 -0.76 18.91
N ALA A 220 12.80 -1.10 20.02
CA ALA A 220 13.77 -2.19 20.04
C ALA A 220 13.13 -3.55 19.73
N LEU A 221 11.94 -3.82 20.28
CA LEU A 221 11.19 -5.04 19.99
C LEU A 221 10.77 -5.12 18.52
N ARG A 222 10.29 -4.03 17.94
CA ARG A 222 9.95 -3.96 16.51
C ARG A 222 11.15 -4.30 15.63
N GLN A 223 12.32 -3.77 15.93
CA GLN A 223 13.55 -4.08 15.19
C GLN A 223 13.91 -5.57 15.26
N GLN A 224 13.76 -6.19 16.43
CA GLN A 224 13.98 -7.64 16.59
C GLN A 224 12.98 -8.47 15.77
N ILE A 225 11.70 -8.07 15.76
CA ILE A 225 10.64 -8.73 14.96
C ILE A 225 10.99 -8.62 13.48
N LYS A 226 11.33 -7.43 12.98
CA LYS A 226 11.72 -7.22 11.58
C LYS A 226 12.95 -8.06 11.19
N ALA A 227 13.98 -8.09 12.01
CA ALA A 227 15.18 -8.88 11.75
C ALA A 227 14.93 -10.40 11.69
N ARG A 228 13.90 -10.90 12.40
CA ARG A 228 13.50 -12.32 12.34
C ARG A 228 12.62 -12.63 11.12
N ALA A 229 11.82 -11.68 10.68
CA ALA A 229 10.93 -11.84 9.53
C ALA A 229 11.67 -11.73 8.18
N TYR A 230 12.82 -11.07 8.18
CA TYR A 230 13.69 -10.84 7.00
C TYR A 230 15.15 -11.12 7.38
N PRO A 231 15.54 -12.42 7.51
CA PRO A 231 16.92 -12.82 7.84
C PRO A 231 17.90 -12.53 6.69
#